data_2c65250c26783b4de833088dbea26eaa
#
_entry.id   2c65250c26783b4de833088dbea26eaa
#
_cell.length_a   1.000
_cell.length_b   1.000
_cell.length_c   1.000
_cell.angle_alpha   90.00
_cell.angle_beta   90.00
_cell.angle_gamma   90.00
#
_symmetry.space_group_name_H-M   'P 1'
#
loop_
_entity.id
_entity.type
_entity.pdbx_description
1 polymer ?
#
loop_
_entity_poly.entity_id
_entity_poly.type
_entity_poly.pdbx_seq_one_letter_code
_entity_poly.pdbx_strand_id
1 'polypeptide(L)'
;EILSSHLHTDGVNGRDLLLPGGGSKTTPISHESVDQGLHYLNMIEANMSFRVAVRHFIEAIKEALEFNRFKAQDVDWFIPHQANMRMFQNIARSLKVPFERFYLTLPKYGNISSASCAISLDEAVRDGSVKPGDLICLPVFGGGLTWGSALIRW
;
A
#
# COMPACT_ATOMS: atom_id res chain seq x y z
N GLU A 1 4.11 19.96 1.90
CA GLU A 1 2.75 20.19 2.43
C GLU A 1 1.90 18.94 2.27
N ILE A 2 1.17 18.50 3.33
CA ILE A 2 0.16 17.43 3.22
C ILE A 2 -1.15 18.08 2.79
N LEU A 3 -1.66 17.71 1.61
CA LEU A 3 -2.90 18.25 1.06
C LEU A 3 -4.12 17.53 1.65
N SER A 4 -4.08 16.20 1.72
CA SER A 4 -5.12 15.38 2.38
C SER A 4 -4.61 13.99 2.71
N SER A 5 -5.34 13.29 3.60
CA SER A 5 -5.20 11.85 3.84
C SER A 5 -6.57 11.22 4.00
N HIS A 6 -6.75 10.04 3.42
CA HIS A 6 -7.99 9.27 3.42
C HIS A 6 -7.70 7.85 3.86
N LEU A 7 -8.40 7.38 4.88
CA LEU A 7 -8.14 6.07 5.51
C LEU A 7 -9.45 5.30 5.65
N HIS A 8 -9.41 4.01 5.33
CA HIS A 8 -10.56 3.12 5.37
C HIS A 8 -10.20 1.79 6.01
N THR A 9 -11.20 1.14 6.58
CA THR A 9 -11.07 -0.20 7.16
C THR A 9 -12.33 -1.02 6.88
N ASP A 10 -12.13 -2.27 6.47
CA ASP A 10 -13.18 -3.28 6.35
C ASP A 10 -12.75 -4.55 7.10
N GLY A 11 -13.36 -4.80 8.24
CA GLY A 11 -13.06 -5.97 9.09
C GLY A 11 -13.74 -7.26 8.64
N VAL A 12 -14.64 -7.24 7.64
CA VAL A 12 -15.34 -8.44 7.15
C VAL A 12 -14.35 -9.47 6.61
N ASN A 13 -13.37 -9.00 5.84
CA ASN A 13 -12.32 -9.83 5.24
C ASN A 13 -11.01 -9.83 6.05
N GLY A 14 -11.07 -9.45 7.33
CA GLY A 14 -9.88 -9.37 8.20
C GLY A 14 -9.14 -10.69 8.42
N ARG A 15 -9.76 -11.81 8.04
CA ARG A 15 -9.14 -13.14 8.12
C ARG A 15 -8.23 -13.47 6.93
N ASP A 16 -8.33 -12.72 5.84
CA ASP A 16 -7.61 -13.02 4.59
C ASP A 16 -6.10 -12.79 4.73
N LEU A 17 -5.71 -11.89 5.62
CA LEU A 17 -4.32 -11.60 5.93
C LEU A 17 -4.17 -11.36 7.43
N LEU A 18 -3.68 -12.35 8.17
CA LEU A 18 -3.55 -12.27 9.63
C LEU A 18 -2.37 -13.09 10.16
N LEU A 19 -1.96 -12.74 11.37
CA LEU A 19 -1.08 -13.55 12.23
C LEU A 19 -1.96 -14.30 13.25
N PRO A 20 -2.13 -15.63 13.14
CA PRO A 20 -3.08 -16.36 13.99
C PRO A 20 -2.72 -16.36 15.47
N GLY A 21 -1.45 -16.44 15.80
CA GLY A 21 -0.97 -16.51 17.19
C GLY A 21 -0.61 -15.14 17.77
N GLY A 22 -0.74 -15.00 19.09
CA GLY A 22 -0.29 -13.84 19.83
C GLY A 22 -1.25 -12.67 19.91
N GLY A 23 -2.42 -12.72 19.25
CA GLY A 23 -3.45 -11.69 19.33
C GLY A 23 -4.42 -11.86 20.51
N SER A 24 -5.24 -10.85 20.75
CA SER A 24 -6.26 -10.87 21.82
C SER A 24 -7.36 -11.92 21.62
N LYS A 25 -7.55 -12.40 20.40
CA LYS A 25 -8.56 -13.40 20.01
C LYS A 25 -8.07 -14.83 20.17
N THR A 26 -6.78 -15.06 20.04
CA THR A 26 -6.15 -16.37 20.02
C THR A 26 -5.15 -16.49 21.16
N THR A 27 -4.79 -17.74 21.45
CA THR A 27 -3.86 -18.10 22.51
C THR A 27 -2.57 -17.28 22.48
N PRO A 28 -2.03 -16.86 23.62
CA PRO A 28 -0.71 -16.26 23.70
C PRO A 28 0.35 -17.13 23.01
N ILE A 29 1.42 -16.52 22.52
CA ILE A 29 2.55 -17.27 21.95
C ILE A 29 3.07 -18.27 23.01
N SER A 30 3.12 -19.53 22.64
CA SER A 30 3.56 -20.65 23.46
C SER A 30 4.36 -21.61 22.59
N HIS A 31 5.05 -22.58 23.20
CA HIS A 31 5.71 -23.65 22.45
C HIS A 31 4.75 -24.35 21.50
N GLU A 32 3.55 -24.68 21.98
CA GLU A 32 2.53 -25.34 21.18
C GLU A 32 2.09 -24.47 19.98
N SER A 33 1.84 -23.17 20.15
CA SER A 33 1.46 -22.28 19.07
C SER A 33 2.58 -22.09 18.03
N VAL A 34 3.84 -22.18 18.47
CA VAL A 34 5.01 -22.16 17.57
C VAL A 34 5.10 -23.47 16.77
N ASP A 35 4.93 -24.61 17.43
CA ASP A 35 4.94 -25.94 16.80
C ASP A 35 3.81 -26.07 15.75
N GLN A 36 2.65 -25.44 16.00
CA GLN A 36 1.54 -25.35 15.05
C GLN A 36 1.74 -24.29 13.97
N GLY A 37 2.82 -23.53 13.98
CA GLY A 37 3.11 -22.50 12.99
C GLY A 37 2.21 -21.26 13.07
N LEU A 38 1.52 -21.03 14.20
CA LEU A 38 0.58 -19.91 14.36
C LEU A 38 1.28 -18.52 14.40
N HIS A 39 2.60 -18.51 14.51
CA HIS A 39 3.44 -17.32 14.45
C HIS A 39 3.79 -16.87 13.02
N TYR A 40 3.34 -17.59 11.98
CA TYR A 40 3.52 -17.19 10.61
C TYR A 40 2.37 -16.30 10.13
N LEU A 41 2.71 -15.37 9.24
CA LEU A 41 1.71 -14.57 8.54
C LEU A 41 0.93 -15.48 7.58
N ASN A 42 -0.38 -15.53 7.73
CA ASN A 42 -1.27 -16.32 6.89
C ASN A 42 -1.97 -15.43 5.87
N MET A 43 -1.94 -15.87 4.60
CA MET A 43 -2.74 -15.30 3.51
C MET A 43 -3.61 -16.41 2.92
N ILE A 44 -4.92 -16.40 3.23
CA ILE A 44 -5.82 -17.50 2.92
C ILE A 44 -6.22 -17.48 1.44
N GLU A 45 -6.59 -16.32 0.91
CA GLU A 45 -7.13 -16.16 -0.45
C GLU A 45 -6.27 -15.19 -1.28
N ALA A 46 -5.04 -15.59 -1.64
CA ALA A 46 -4.08 -14.70 -2.30
C ALA A 46 -4.60 -14.05 -3.59
N ASN A 47 -5.37 -14.77 -4.43
CA ASN A 47 -5.92 -14.24 -5.68
C ASN A 47 -7.09 -13.26 -5.44
N MET A 48 -7.93 -13.54 -4.46
CA MET A 48 -9.01 -12.65 -4.03
C MET A 48 -8.41 -11.40 -3.42
N SER A 49 -7.47 -11.54 -2.51
CA SER A 49 -6.74 -10.44 -1.86
C SER A 49 -6.05 -9.53 -2.88
N PHE A 50 -5.48 -10.09 -3.97
CA PHE A 50 -4.88 -9.31 -5.04
C PHE A 50 -5.90 -8.38 -5.75
N ARG A 51 -7.08 -8.93 -6.12
CA ARG A 51 -8.13 -8.13 -6.82
C ARG A 51 -8.70 -7.06 -5.91
N VAL A 52 -8.96 -7.42 -4.66
CA VAL A 52 -9.47 -6.51 -3.63
C VAL A 52 -8.47 -5.40 -3.38
N ALA A 53 -7.18 -5.73 -3.21
CA ALA A 53 -6.13 -4.75 -3.02
C ALA A 53 -6.01 -3.76 -4.19
N VAL A 54 -5.97 -4.26 -5.44
CA VAL A 54 -5.92 -3.38 -6.63
C VAL A 54 -7.10 -2.41 -6.67
N ARG A 55 -8.32 -2.91 -6.37
CA ARG A 55 -9.51 -2.07 -6.32
C ARG A 55 -9.38 -0.97 -5.27
N HIS A 56 -9.03 -1.33 -4.03
CA HIS A 56 -8.92 -0.37 -2.94
C HIS A 56 -7.76 0.63 -3.11
N PHE A 57 -6.65 0.21 -3.70
CA PHE A 57 -5.61 1.16 -4.11
C PHE A 57 -6.16 2.21 -5.08
N ILE A 58 -6.91 1.78 -6.10
CA ILE A 58 -7.48 2.69 -7.11
C ILE A 58 -8.54 3.62 -6.47
N GLU A 59 -9.40 3.08 -5.60
CA GLU A 59 -10.42 3.85 -4.88
C GLU A 59 -9.77 4.93 -4.01
N ALA A 60 -8.78 4.58 -3.19
CA ALA A 60 -8.08 5.53 -2.33
C ALA A 60 -7.34 6.62 -3.12
N ILE A 61 -6.68 6.26 -4.23
CA ILE A 61 -6.03 7.23 -5.11
C ILE A 61 -7.06 8.20 -5.69
N LYS A 62 -8.16 7.68 -6.24
CA LYS A 62 -9.21 8.52 -6.84
C LYS A 62 -9.82 9.46 -5.82
N GLU A 63 -10.15 8.96 -4.63
CA GLU A 63 -10.72 9.76 -3.55
C GLU A 63 -9.80 10.93 -3.18
N ALA A 64 -8.51 10.69 -2.97
CA ALA A 64 -7.54 11.73 -2.64
C ALA A 64 -7.41 12.77 -3.76
N LEU A 65 -7.42 12.32 -5.02
CA LEU A 65 -7.34 13.22 -6.18
C LEU A 65 -8.61 14.04 -6.35
N GLU A 66 -9.79 13.42 -6.27
CA GLU A 66 -11.08 14.09 -6.39
C GLU A 66 -11.29 15.14 -5.29
N PHE A 67 -10.95 14.80 -4.03
CA PHE A 67 -11.02 15.73 -2.91
C PHE A 67 -10.19 17.00 -3.16
N ASN A 68 -9.00 16.85 -3.74
CA ASN A 68 -8.09 17.95 -4.02
C ASN A 68 -8.26 18.54 -5.44
N ARG A 69 -9.23 18.06 -6.23
CA ARG A 69 -9.53 18.52 -7.60
C ARG A 69 -8.37 18.28 -8.58
N PHE A 70 -7.59 17.24 -8.37
CA PHE A 70 -6.55 16.80 -9.28
C PHE A 70 -7.01 15.59 -10.10
N LYS A 71 -6.33 15.39 -11.24
CA LYS A 71 -6.43 14.17 -12.05
C LYS A 71 -5.21 13.28 -11.81
N ALA A 72 -5.32 12.00 -12.16
CA ALA A 72 -4.18 11.09 -12.02
C ALA A 72 -2.98 11.51 -12.87
N GLN A 73 -3.23 12.22 -13.97
CA GLN A 73 -2.19 12.75 -14.88
C GLN A 73 -1.41 13.92 -14.27
N ASP A 74 -1.96 14.58 -13.24
CA ASP A 74 -1.32 15.71 -12.55
C ASP A 74 -0.32 15.22 -11.49
N VAL A 75 -0.36 13.93 -11.13
CA VAL A 75 0.54 13.33 -10.15
C VAL A 75 1.89 13.07 -10.80
N ASP A 76 2.95 13.65 -10.21
CA ASP A 76 4.31 13.43 -10.66
C ASP A 76 4.80 12.04 -10.25
N TRP A 77 4.55 11.64 -9.00
CA TRP A 77 4.98 10.36 -8.46
C TRP A 77 3.89 9.64 -7.66
N PHE A 78 3.70 8.37 -7.98
CA PHE A 78 3.00 7.41 -7.12
C PHE A 78 4.04 6.61 -6.34
N ILE A 79 4.02 6.72 -5.01
CA ILE A 79 4.93 5.98 -4.11
C ILE A 79 4.07 5.05 -3.25
N PRO A 80 3.65 3.89 -3.78
CA PRO A 80 2.76 2.97 -3.07
C PRO A 80 3.49 2.16 -2.01
N HIS A 81 2.73 1.59 -1.08
CA HIS A 81 3.20 0.42 -0.33
C HIS A 81 3.69 -0.66 -1.30
N GLN A 82 4.93 -1.12 -1.14
CA GLN A 82 5.65 -2.00 -2.07
C GLN A 82 5.18 -3.46 -1.97
N ALA A 83 3.93 -3.72 -2.37
CA ALA A 83 3.28 -5.03 -2.23
C ALA A 83 3.64 -6.01 -3.35
N ASN A 84 3.38 -5.62 -4.61
CA ASN A 84 3.54 -6.51 -5.75
C ASN A 84 3.62 -5.72 -7.08
N MET A 85 4.60 -6.03 -7.91
CA MET A 85 4.83 -5.37 -9.20
C MET A 85 3.61 -5.43 -10.14
N ARG A 86 2.93 -6.59 -10.20
CA ARG A 86 1.74 -6.75 -11.05
C ARG A 86 0.56 -5.87 -10.61
N MET A 87 0.45 -5.60 -9.29
CA MET A 87 -0.57 -4.68 -8.79
C MET A 87 -0.35 -3.29 -9.38
N PHE A 88 0.87 -2.76 -9.31
CA PHE A 88 1.18 -1.42 -9.79
C PHE A 88 0.98 -1.27 -11.29
N GLN A 89 1.33 -2.29 -12.09
CA GLN A 89 1.04 -2.32 -13.52
C GLN A 89 -0.48 -2.26 -13.81
N ASN A 90 -1.30 -2.94 -13.00
CA ASN A 90 -2.76 -2.89 -13.13
C ASN A 90 -3.31 -1.53 -12.71
N ILE A 91 -2.79 -0.95 -11.63
CA ILE A 91 -3.18 0.38 -11.16
C ILE A 91 -2.82 1.45 -12.19
N ALA A 92 -1.60 1.45 -12.71
CA ALA A 92 -1.15 2.38 -13.75
C ALA A 92 -2.05 2.35 -14.99
N ARG A 93 -2.35 1.13 -15.48
CA ARG A 93 -3.29 0.94 -16.62
C ARG A 93 -4.69 1.45 -16.32
N SER A 94 -5.22 1.18 -15.13
CA SER A 94 -6.55 1.62 -14.72
C SER A 94 -6.65 3.15 -14.59
N LEU A 95 -5.61 3.79 -14.08
CA LEU A 95 -5.51 5.25 -13.94
C LEU A 95 -5.12 5.94 -15.25
N LYS A 96 -4.72 5.18 -16.28
CA LYS A 96 -4.21 5.69 -17.56
C LYS A 96 -3.01 6.63 -17.39
N VAL A 97 -2.08 6.22 -16.53
CA VAL A 97 -0.81 6.92 -16.29
C VAL A 97 0.37 6.06 -16.70
N PRO A 98 1.51 6.66 -17.10
CA PRO A 98 2.74 5.91 -17.38
C PRO A 98 3.20 5.15 -16.14
N PHE A 99 3.64 3.90 -16.33
CA PHE A 99 4.12 3.07 -15.23
C PHE A 99 5.39 3.63 -14.58
N GLU A 100 6.17 4.36 -15.33
CA GLU A 100 7.41 5.05 -14.91
C GLU A 100 7.17 6.12 -13.83
N ARG A 101 5.92 6.57 -13.64
CA ARG A 101 5.53 7.44 -12.52
C ARG A 101 5.38 6.71 -11.18
N PHE A 102 5.51 5.37 -11.18
CA PHE A 102 5.54 4.60 -9.94
C PHE A 102 6.98 4.45 -9.48
N TYR A 103 7.33 5.09 -8.36
CA TYR A 103 8.63 4.90 -7.76
C TYR A 103 8.64 3.58 -6.98
N LEU A 104 9.51 2.65 -7.39
CA LEU A 104 9.48 1.27 -6.91
C LEU A 104 10.84 0.85 -6.33
N THR A 105 10.82 0.52 -5.05
CA THR A 105 11.94 -0.08 -4.34
C THR A 105 11.78 -1.58 -4.11
N LEU A 106 10.65 -2.14 -4.57
CA LEU A 106 10.34 -3.58 -4.47
C LEU A 106 11.44 -4.50 -5.01
N PRO A 107 12.10 -4.22 -6.17
CA PRO A 107 13.18 -5.07 -6.66
C PRO A 107 14.40 -5.10 -5.73
N LYS A 108 14.60 -4.04 -4.92
CA LYS A 108 15.75 -3.89 -4.02
C LYS A 108 15.49 -4.48 -2.64
N TYR A 109 14.29 -4.23 -2.09
CA TYR A 109 14.00 -4.55 -0.68
C TYR A 109 12.90 -5.61 -0.50
N GLY A 110 12.17 -5.95 -1.55
CA GLY A 110 10.96 -6.76 -1.42
C GLY A 110 9.82 -6.00 -0.73
N ASN A 111 8.86 -6.76 -0.20
CA ASN A 111 7.78 -6.21 0.60
C ASN A 111 8.24 -6.06 2.06
N ILE A 112 8.57 -4.86 2.46
CA ILE A 112 8.99 -4.49 3.82
C ILE A 112 7.88 -3.82 4.64
N SER A 113 6.63 -4.20 4.35
CA SER A 113 5.44 -3.73 5.08
C SER A 113 5.31 -2.20 5.07
N SER A 114 4.89 -1.60 6.19
CA SER A 114 4.66 -0.14 6.31
C SER A 114 5.91 0.72 6.08
N ALA A 115 7.11 0.18 6.27
CA ALA A 115 8.35 0.89 6.01
C ALA A 115 8.56 1.23 4.53
N SER A 116 7.90 0.51 3.63
CA SER A 116 8.13 0.62 2.19
C SER A 116 7.84 2.00 1.61
N CYS A 117 6.75 2.67 2.01
CA CYS A 117 6.44 4.02 1.53
C CYS A 117 7.50 5.04 1.99
N ALA A 118 7.89 4.98 3.27
CA ALA A 118 8.86 5.91 3.83
C ALA A 118 10.24 5.77 3.18
N ILE A 119 10.70 4.52 3.02
CA ILE A 119 11.98 4.22 2.37
C ILE A 119 11.95 4.62 0.90
N SER A 120 10.86 4.31 0.18
CA SER A 120 10.73 4.70 -1.23
C SER A 120 10.71 6.22 -1.41
N LEU A 121 10.05 6.96 -0.52
CA LEU A 121 10.05 8.42 -0.54
C LEU A 121 11.45 8.98 -0.25
N ASP A 122 12.14 8.47 0.78
CA ASP A 122 13.50 8.90 1.12
C ASP A 122 14.47 8.67 -0.04
N GLU A 123 14.42 7.49 -0.67
CA GLU A 123 15.27 7.20 -1.83
C GLU A 123 14.95 8.09 -3.03
N ALA A 124 13.64 8.30 -3.34
CA ALA A 124 13.23 9.14 -4.45
C ALA A 124 13.67 10.61 -4.28
N VAL A 125 13.73 11.08 -3.04
CA VAL A 125 14.26 12.42 -2.73
C VAL A 125 15.78 12.45 -2.86
N ARG A 126 16.48 11.44 -2.35
CA ARG A 126 17.95 11.39 -2.37
C ARG A 126 18.53 11.20 -3.76
N ASP A 127 17.86 10.45 -4.63
CA ASP A 127 18.30 10.25 -6.02
C ASP A 127 17.87 11.38 -6.96
N GLY A 128 17.10 12.35 -6.45
CA GLY A 128 16.64 13.52 -7.21
C GLY A 128 15.47 13.24 -8.16
N SER A 129 14.81 12.08 -8.03
CA SER A 129 13.56 11.79 -8.76
C SER A 129 12.45 12.73 -8.30
N VAL A 130 12.27 12.84 -6.99
CA VAL A 130 11.33 13.80 -6.37
C VAL A 130 11.98 15.16 -6.23
N LYS A 131 11.29 16.20 -6.70
CA LYS A 131 11.75 17.59 -6.69
C LYS A 131 10.78 18.49 -5.92
N PRO A 132 11.25 19.62 -5.40
CA PRO A 132 10.37 20.62 -4.82
C PRO A 132 9.25 21.04 -5.77
N GLY A 133 8.01 20.98 -5.30
CA GLY A 133 6.82 21.26 -6.07
C GLY A 133 6.11 20.05 -6.67
N ASP A 134 6.72 18.85 -6.67
CA ASP A 134 6.10 17.64 -7.18
C ASP A 134 4.83 17.26 -6.38
N LEU A 135 3.82 16.80 -7.08
CA LEU A 135 2.61 16.22 -6.51
C LEU A 135 2.81 14.72 -6.35
N ILE A 136 2.80 14.23 -5.11
CA ILE A 136 3.06 12.83 -4.77
C ILE A 136 1.82 12.20 -4.16
N CYS A 137 1.48 11.02 -4.65
CA CYS A 137 0.42 10.18 -4.10
C CYS A 137 1.02 8.97 -3.41
N LEU A 138 0.65 8.74 -2.13
CA LEU A 138 1.14 7.67 -1.26
C LEU A 138 0.01 6.68 -0.94
N PRO A 139 -0.38 5.80 -1.86
CA PRO A 139 -1.44 4.84 -1.60
C PRO A 139 -0.92 3.61 -0.87
N VAL A 140 -1.73 3.09 0.06
CA VAL A 140 -1.42 1.93 0.90
C VAL A 140 -2.57 0.94 0.98
N PHE A 141 -2.24 -0.32 1.23
CA PHE A 141 -3.19 -1.39 1.52
C PHE A 141 -2.52 -2.44 2.42
N GLY A 142 -3.27 -2.99 3.36
CA GLY A 142 -2.75 -4.00 4.29
C GLY A 142 -3.84 -4.83 4.95
N GLY A 143 -3.40 -5.66 5.87
CA GLY A 143 -4.29 -6.48 6.69
C GLY A 143 -5.24 -5.60 7.51
N GLY A 144 -6.45 -6.11 7.68
CA GLY A 144 -7.51 -5.41 8.38
C GLY A 144 -8.89 -5.77 7.82
N LEU A 145 -9.22 -5.66 6.53
CA LEU A 145 -8.43 -4.95 5.53
C LEU A 145 -8.39 -3.45 5.82
N THR A 146 -7.25 -2.83 5.56
CA THR A 146 -7.08 -1.39 5.75
C THR A 146 -6.44 -0.79 4.50
N TRP A 147 -6.93 0.33 4.02
CA TRP A 147 -6.35 1.02 2.87
C TRP A 147 -6.47 2.53 3.02
N GLY A 148 -5.70 3.23 2.24
CA GLY A 148 -5.74 4.68 2.25
C GLY A 148 -4.81 5.30 1.23
N SER A 149 -4.84 6.62 1.18
CA SER A 149 -3.94 7.41 0.38
C SER A 149 -3.68 8.76 1.03
N ALA A 150 -2.46 9.25 0.93
CA ALA A 150 -2.14 10.63 1.20
C ALA A 150 -1.69 11.32 -0.10
N LEU A 151 -2.10 12.58 -0.27
CA LEU A 151 -1.63 13.45 -1.34
C LEU A 151 -0.78 14.56 -0.73
N ILE A 152 0.43 14.71 -1.22
CA ILE A 152 1.38 15.70 -0.71
C ILE A 152 1.96 16.55 -1.84
N ARG A 153 2.25 17.80 -1.54
CA ARG A 153 3.09 18.68 -2.36
C ARG A 153 4.47 18.72 -1.71
N TRP A 154 5.47 18.25 -2.43
CA TRP A 154 6.84 18.17 -1.92
C TRP A 154 7.51 19.52 -1.71
#